data_c5b899235ae4b76905f2b99081c6014d
#
_entry.id   c5b899235ae4b76905f2b99081c6014d
#
_cell.length_a   1.000
_cell.length_b   1.000
_cell.length_c   1.000
_cell.angle_alpha   90.00
_cell.angle_beta   90.00
_cell.angle_gamma   90.00
#
_symmetry.space_group_name_H-M   'P 1'
#
loop_
_entity.id
_entity.type
_entity.pdbx_description
1 polymer ?
#
loop_
_entity_poly.entity_id
_entity_poly.type
_entity_poly.pdbx_seq_one_letter_code
_entity_poly.pdbx_strand_id
1 'polypeptide(L)'
;MLLMPRRVKHRKQHRGRRKGVAMRGNEIAFGQYGLQAQGACWMDSKQIESARRVITRYVRRGGKLWIRVFPDKPVTAKPAETRMGSGKGQPDHWVAVVKPGRILFEIAGVREEMAQEALRLAGYKLPIPTKVIARHTPIAVPEEVEDEAEHA
;
A
#
# COMPACT_ATOMS: atom_id res chain seq x y z
N MET A 1 -0.04 14.08 -9.13
CA MET A 1 -1.14 13.52 -9.95
C MET A 1 -2.00 12.63 -9.08
N LEU A 2 -3.28 12.91 -9.03
CA LEU A 2 -4.20 12.10 -8.22
C LEU A 2 -4.61 10.85 -8.98
N LEU A 3 -4.57 9.72 -8.30
CA LEU A 3 -4.98 8.44 -8.86
C LEU A 3 -6.51 8.32 -8.88
N MET A 4 -7.04 7.89 -10.00
CA MET A 4 -8.47 7.57 -10.16
C MET A 4 -8.65 6.67 -11.38
N PRO A 5 -9.73 5.84 -11.42
CA PRO A 5 -10.01 5.04 -12.62
C PRO A 5 -10.31 5.94 -13.83
N ARG A 6 -9.83 5.54 -14.99
CA ARG A 6 -10.13 6.24 -16.25
C ARG A 6 -11.54 5.96 -16.74
N ARG A 7 -12.01 4.75 -16.53
CA ARG A 7 -13.34 4.28 -16.95
C ARG A 7 -13.88 3.28 -15.95
N VAL A 8 -15.14 3.44 -15.58
CA VAL A 8 -15.85 2.51 -14.69
C VAL A 8 -17.18 2.09 -15.32
N LYS A 9 -17.60 0.87 -15.08
CA LYS A 9 -18.90 0.37 -15.54
C LYS A 9 -20.03 0.99 -14.71
N HIS A 10 -19.83 1.15 -13.41
CA HIS A 10 -20.78 1.70 -12.46
C HIS A 10 -20.10 2.80 -11.65
N ARG A 11 -20.59 4.02 -11.77
CA ARG A 11 -20.02 5.18 -11.08
C ARG A 11 -20.37 5.27 -9.60
N LYS A 12 -21.33 4.50 -9.13
CA LYS A 12 -21.78 4.46 -7.73
C LYS A 12 -21.74 3.02 -7.24
N GLN A 13 -21.34 2.82 -6.01
CA GLN A 13 -21.24 1.51 -5.38
C GLN A 13 -21.85 1.55 -3.97
N HIS A 14 -22.21 0.38 -3.46
CA HIS A 14 -22.58 0.25 -2.06
C HIS A 14 -21.39 0.59 -1.16
N ARG A 15 -21.69 1.15 0.02
CA ARG A 15 -20.64 1.52 0.97
C ARG A 15 -19.77 0.34 1.36
N GLY A 16 -20.34 -0.83 1.63
CA GLY A 16 -19.63 -2.01 2.05
C GLY A 16 -19.10 -1.91 3.49
N ARG A 17 -18.27 -2.90 3.86
CA ARG A 17 -17.67 -3.03 5.19
C ARG A 17 -16.15 -3.17 5.06
N ARG A 18 -15.42 -2.79 6.12
CA ARG A 18 -13.96 -2.88 6.21
C ARG A 18 -13.49 -3.92 7.23
N LYS A 19 -14.35 -4.87 7.56
CA LYS A 19 -14.03 -5.93 8.52
C LYS A 19 -13.11 -6.99 7.92
N GLY A 20 -12.37 -7.67 8.79
CA GLY A 20 -11.48 -8.76 8.43
C GLY A 20 -10.05 -8.30 8.15
N VAL A 21 -9.22 -9.24 7.72
CA VAL A 21 -7.82 -9.02 7.35
C VAL A 21 -7.64 -9.18 5.85
N ALA A 22 -6.58 -8.60 5.32
CA ALA A 22 -6.25 -8.74 3.91
C ALA A 22 -5.82 -10.19 3.61
N MET A 23 -6.49 -10.82 2.66
CA MET A 23 -6.16 -12.17 2.18
C MET A 23 -5.38 -12.15 0.86
N ARG A 24 -5.38 -11.00 0.17
CA ARG A 24 -4.62 -10.76 -1.05
C ARG A 24 -3.84 -9.47 -0.93
N GLY A 25 -2.68 -9.40 -1.56
CA GLY A 25 -1.81 -8.23 -1.47
C GLY A 25 -1.25 -8.01 -0.05
N ASN A 26 -1.09 -9.06 0.72
CA ASN A 26 -0.55 -9.08 2.07
C ASN A 26 0.93 -9.49 2.14
N GLU A 27 1.53 -9.76 1.00
CA GLU A 27 2.93 -10.14 0.88
C GLU A 27 3.66 -9.23 -0.11
N ILE A 28 4.96 -9.05 0.12
CA ILE A 28 5.82 -8.30 -0.79
C ILE A 28 6.03 -9.13 -2.06
N ALA A 29 5.67 -8.55 -3.22
CA ALA A 29 5.79 -9.22 -4.51
C ALA A 29 6.89 -8.64 -5.40
N PHE A 30 7.11 -7.34 -5.37
CA PHE A 30 7.99 -6.63 -6.32
C PHE A 30 9.27 -6.12 -5.69
N GLY A 31 9.20 -5.59 -4.46
CA GLY A 31 10.31 -4.95 -3.78
C GLY A 31 10.99 -5.83 -2.75
N GLN A 32 11.92 -5.24 -2.03
CA GLN A 32 12.66 -5.86 -0.92
C GLN A 32 12.04 -5.49 0.43
N TYR A 33 11.50 -4.29 0.54
CA TYR A 33 10.86 -3.76 1.73
C TYR A 33 9.48 -3.24 1.40
N GLY A 34 8.58 -3.32 2.35
CA GLY A 34 7.22 -2.87 2.17
C GLY A 34 6.64 -2.21 3.40
N LEU A 35 5.65 -1.36 3.19
CA LEU A 35 4.85 -0.74 4.24
C LEU A 35 3.52 -1.48 4.34
N GLN A 36 3.29 -2.11 5.48
CA GLN A 36 2.09 -2.91 5.73
C GLN A 36 1.11 -2.13 6.60
N ALA A 37 -0.16 -2.15 6.21
CA ALA A 37 -1.22 -1.58 7.03
C ALA A 37 -1.52 -2.45 8.26
N GLN A 38 -1.66 -1.81 9.41
CA GLN A 38 -2.03 -2.46 10.68
C GLN A 38 -3.48 -2.18 11.07
N GLY A 39 -4.20 -1.40 10.30
CA GLY A 39 -5.59 -1.06 10.51
C GLY A 39 -6.39 -1.03 9.22
N ALA A 40 -7.70 -0.84 9.36
CA ALA A 40 -8.61 -0.70 8.23
C ALA A 40 -8.93 0.77 7.98
N CYS A 41 -8.96 1.18 6.71
CA CYS A 41 -9.37 2.52 6.32
C CYS A 41 -9.83 2.59 4.88
N TRP A 42 -10.43 3.71 4.53
CA TRP A 42 -10.61 4.16 3.16
C TRP A 42 -9.54 5.21 2.87
N MET A 43 -8.54 4.81 2.12
CA MET A 43 -7.38 5.66 1.82
C MET A 43 -7.64 6.49 0.58
N ASP A 44 -7.59 7.80 0.74
CA ASP A 44 -7.80 8.76 -0.35
C ASP A 44 -6.56 8.83 -1.27
N SER A 45 -6.78 9.18 -2.52
CA SER A 45 -5.71 9.40 -3.49
C SER A 45 -4.71 10.48 -3.05
N LYS A 46 -5.16 11.49 -2.32
CA LYS A 46 -4.29 12.54 -1.76
C LYS A 46 -3.32 11.99 -0.71
N GLN A 47 -3.77 11.08 0.13
CA GLN A 47 -2.94 10.42 1.15
C GLN A 47 -1.89 9.52 0.49
N ILE A 48 -2.28 8.75 -0.51
CA ILE A 48 -1.37 7.90 -1.28
C ILE A 48 -0.28 8.76 -1.94
N GLU A 49 -0.66 9.85 -2.60
CA GLU A 49 0.28 10.76 -3.25
C GLU A 49 1.22 11.45 -2.25
N SER A 50 0.72 11.86 -1.10
CA SER A 50 1.55 12.45 -0.04
C SER A 50 2.61 11.46 0.46
N ALA A 51 2.24 10.22 0.70
CA ALA A 51 3.17 9.18 1.11
C ALA A 51 4.21 8.87 0.01
N ARG A 52 3.77 8.77 -1.23
CA ARG A 52 4.67 8.57 -2.37
C ARG A 52 5.73 9.67 -2.46
N ARG A 53 5.32 10.91 -2.32
CA ARG A 53 6.23 12.07 -2.38
C ARG A 53 7.27 12.03 -1.25
N VAL A 54 6.86 11.66 -0.05
CA VAL A 54 7.78 11.52 1.10
C VAL A 54 8.84 10.47 0.80
N ILE A 55 8.45 9.29 0.32
CA ILE A 55 9.40 8.21 -0.01
C ILE A 55 10.36 8.67 -1.10
N THR A 56 9.85 9.21 -2.19
CA THR A 56 10.67 9.66 -3.33
C THR A 56 11.66 10.75 -2.94
N ARG A 57 11.22 11.68 -2.10
CA ARG A 57 12.09 12.77 -1.61
C ARG A 57 13.21 12.23 -0.72
N TYR A 58 12.90 11.31 0.18
CA TYR A 58 13.87 10.75 1.10
C TYR A 58 14.96 9.95 0.40
N VAL A 59 14.59 9.11 -0.55
CA VAL A 59 15.54 8.29 -1.32
C VAL A 59 16.19 9.04 -2.49
N ARG A 60 15.84 10.30 -2.71
CA ARG A 60 16.41 11.17 -3.75
C ARG A 60 16.38 10.53 -5.15
N ARG A 61 15.25 9.95 -5.51
CA ARG A 61 15.06 9.21 -6.77
C ARG A 61 15.92 7.94 -6.92
N GLY A 62 16.57 7.50 -5.84
CA GLY A 62 17.25 6.21 -5.81
C GLY A 62 16.23 5.06 -5.71
N GLY A 63 16.62 3.90 -6.23
CA GLY A 63 15.78 2.72 -6.16
C GLY A 63 14.51 2.79 -7.00
N LYS A 64 13.60 1.87 -6.70
CA LYS A 64 12.31 1.75 -7.37
C LYS A 64 11.20 1.62 -6.35
N LEU A 65 10.10 2.33 -6.59
CA LEU A 65 8.91 2.35 -5.72
C LEU A 65 7.72 1.77 -6.47
N TRP A 66 6.97 0.91 -5.81
CA TRP A 66 5.68 0.39 -6.28
C TRP A 66 4.57 0.81 -5.33
N ILE A 67 3.50 1.34 -5.87
CA ILE A 67 2.28 1.62 -5.13
C ILE A 67 1.35 0.43 -5.31
N ARG A 68 1.07 -0.30 -4.21
CA ARG A 68 0.29 -1.53 -4.24
C ARG A 68 -1.20 -1.31 -4.04
N VAL A 69 -1.63 -0.11 -3.75
CA VAL A 69 -3.03 0.25 -3.56
C VAL A 69 -3.47 1.25 -4.61
N PHE A 70 -4.72 1.13 -5.04
CA PHE A 70 -5.32 2.02 -6.01
C PHE A 70 -6.73 2.43 -5.55
N PRO A 71 -7.07 3.72 -5.61
CA PRO A 71 -8.38 4.21 -5.20
C PRO A 71 -9.42 3.93 -6.29
N ASP A 72 -10.04 2.79 -6.22
CA ASP A 72 -11.02 2.30 -7.20
C ASP A 72 -12.47 2.36 -6.73
N LYS A 73 -12.70 2.67 -5.46
CA LYS A 73 -14.04 2.77 -4.89
C LYS A 73 -14.53 4.21 -4.89
N PRO A 74 -15.67 4.52 -5.55
CA PRO A 74 -16.24 5.85 -5.52
C PRO A 74 -16.96 6.11 -4.19
N VAL A 75 -16.74 7.28 -3.62
CA VAL A 75 -17.49 7.82 -2.48
C VAL A 75 -18.31 8.99 -2.96
N THR A 76 -19.60 8.96 -2.62
CA THR A 76 -20.55 10.00 -3.04
C THR A 76 -20.79 11.00 -1.92
N ALA A 77 -21.12 12.21 -2.28
CA ALA A 77 -21.52 13.26 -1.36
C ALA A 77 -22.65 14.08 -1.94
N LYS A 78 -23.54 14.54 -1.07
CA LYS A 78 -24.57 15.50 -1.44
C LYS A 78 -24.13 16.91 -1.06
N PRO A 79 -24.55 17.95 -1.83
CA PRO A 79 -24.31 19.32 -1.43
C PRO A 79 -24.89 19.62 -0.07
N ALA A 80 -24.26 20.51 0.71
CA ALA A 80 -24.68 20.84 2.07
C ALA A 80 -26.11 21.40 2.19
N GLU A 81 -26.60 22.05 1.16
CA GLU A 81 -27.93 22.68 1.11
C GLU A 81 -29.02 21.77 0.53
N THR A 82 -28.69 20.52 0.20
CA THR A 82 -29.66 19.59 -0.40
C THR A 82 -30.51 18.94 0.69
N ARG A 83 -31.83 18.84 0.42
CA ARG A 83 -32.76 18.13 1.29
C ARG A 83 -32.50 16.62 1.26
N MET A 84 -32.92 15.94 2.34
CA MET A 84 -32.82 14.49 2.43
C MET A 84 -33.70 13.80 1.38
N GLY A 85 -33.32 12.62 0.92
CA GLY A 85 -34.00 11.84 -0.09
C GLY A 85 -33.58 12.15 -1.53
N SER A 86 -34.38 11.70 -2.50
CA SER A 86 -34.17 11.89 -3.96
C SER A 86 -32.90 11.18 -4.51
N GLY A 87 -32.51 10.06 -3.90
CA GLY A 87 -31.48 9.18 -4.39
C GLY A 87 -30.08 9.46 -3.85
N LYS A 88 -29.14 8.64 -4.30
CA LYS A 88 -27.72 8.70 -3.91
C LYS A 88 -27.03 9.92 -4.54
N GLY A 89 -26.16 10.56 -3.77
CA GLY A 89 -25.40 11.71 -4.23
C GLY A 89 -24.47 11.40 -5.41
N GLN A 90 -23.86 12.42 -5.96
CA GLN A 90 -22.89 12.29 -7.05
C GLN A 90 -21.54 11.79 -6.51
N PRO A 91 -20.74 11.06 -7.33
CA PRO A 91 -19.38 10.71 -6.95
C PRO A 91 -18.57 11.95 -6.61
N ASP A 92 -17.94 11.94 -5.44
CA ASP A 92 -17.14 13.06 -4.93
C ASP A 92 -15.64 12.77 -5.07
N HIS A 93 -15.21 11.63 -4.57
CA HIS A 93 -13.81 11.21 -4.62
C HIS A 93 -13.69 9.69 -4.67
N TRP A 94 -12.48 9.23 -4.87
CA TRP A 94 -12.15 7.81 -4.95
C TRP A 94 -11.28 7.39 -3.79
N VAL A 95 -11.53 6.20 -3.26
CA VAL A 95 -10.77 5.65 -2.13
C VAL A 95 -10.34 4.20 -2.40
N ALA A 96 -9.23 3.82 -1.79
CA ALA A 96 -8.80 2.43 -1.72
C ALA A 96 -9.29 1.82 -0.42
N VAL A 97 -9.91 0.66 -0.48
CA VAL A 97 -10.31 -0.10 0.70
C VAL A 97 -9.11 -0.86 1.23
N VAL A 98 -8.63 -0.47 2.40
CA VAL A 98 -7.46 -1.07 3.05
C VAL A 98 -7.90 -1.85 4.27
N LYS A 99 -7.46 -3.09 4.36
CA LYS A 99 -7.66 -3.97 5.53
C LYS A 99 -6.32 -4.24 6.20
N PRO A 100 -6.31 -4.59 7.51
CA PRO A 100 -5.06 -4.96 8.18
C PRO A 100 -4.30 -6.06 7.44
N GLY A 101 -3.00 -5.88 7.29
CA GLY A 101 -2.12 -6.80 6.57
C GLY A 101 -1.85 -6.43 5.11
N ARG A 102 -2.58 -5.49 4.54
CA ARG A 102 -2.37 -5.04 3.16
C ARG A 102 -1.03 -4.33 3.00
N ILE A 103 -0.28 -4.69 1.96
CA ILE A 103 0.92 -3.95 1.55
C ILE A 103 0.50 -2.70 0.77
N LEU A 104 0.98 -1.56 1.21
CA LEU A 104 0.64 -0.26 0.63
C LEU A 104 1.68 0.20 -0.39
N PHE A 105 2.95 0.12 -0.01
CA PHE A 105 4.09 0.50 -0.85
C PHE A 105 5.18 -0.55 -0.76
N GLU A 106 5.92 -0.69 -1.83
CA GLU A 106 7.12 -1.52 -1.88
C GLU A 106 8.29 -0.72 -2.43
N ILE A 107 9.49 -0.98 -1.93
CA ILE A 107 10.71 -0.30 -2.37
C ILE A 107 11.83 -1.31 -2.56
N ALA A 108 12.66 -1.08 -3.55
CA ALA A 108 13.86 -1.86 -3.83
C ALA A 108 14.99 -0.98 -4.35
N GLY A 109 16.21 -1.49 -4.30
CA GLY A 109 17.40 -0.80 -4.83
C GLY A 109 17.96 0.28 -3.91
N VAL A 110 17.61 0.26 -2.62
CA VAL A 110 18.13 1.16 -1.59
C VAL A 110 18.63 0.36 -0.39
N ARG A 111 19.46 0.98 0.43
CA ARG A 111 19.93 0.36 1.69
C ARG A 111 18.76 0.13 2.63
N GLU A 112 18.87 -0.90 3.46
CA GLU A 112 17.84 -1.26 4.45
C GLU A 112 17.46 -0.08 5.35
N GLU A 113 18.44 0.58 5.94
CA GLU A 113 18.21 1.72 6.84
C GLU A 113 17.47 2.86 6.14
N MET A 114 17.84 3.16 4.90
CA MET A 114 17.18 4.20 4.10
C MET A 114 15.75 3.79 3.73
N ALA A 115 15.53 2.54 3.37
CA ALA A 115 14.20 2.02 3.06
C ALA A 115 13.28 2.05 4.29
N GLN A 116 13.77 1.60 5.43
CA GLN A 116 13.01 1.62 6.69
C GLN A 116 12.61 3.03 7.07
N GLU A 117 13.53 3.98 7.03
CA GLU A 117 13.25 5.37 7.39
C GLU A 117 12.30 6.04 6.40
N ALA A 118 12.48 5.83 5.11
CA ALA A 118 11.59 6.39 4.09
C ALA A 118 10.14 5.87 4.27
N LEU A 119 9.97 4.58 4.49
CA LEU A 119 8.66 3.97 4.69
C LEU A 119 8.03 4.40 6.04
N ARG A 120 8.83 4.52 7.08
CA ARG A 120 8.38 5.04 8.39
C ARG A 120 7.84 6.46 8.26
N LEU A 121 8.56 7.34 7.58
CA LEU A 121 8.11 8.71 7.33
C LEU A 121 6.85 8.78 6.49
N ALA A 122 6.73 7.91 5.49
CA ALA A 122 5.52 7.80 4.68
C ALA A 122 4.31 7.38 5.52
N GLY A 123 4.50 6.51 6.49
CA GLY A 123 3.45 6.07 7.40
C GLY A 123 2.79 7.21 8.18
N TYR A 124 3.51 8.29 8.44
CA TYR A 124 2.94 9.48 9.10
C TYR A 124 1.95 10.25 8.24
N LYS A 125 1.95 10.04 6.94
CA LYS A 125 0.99 10.66 6.00
C LYS A 125 -0.28 9.84 5.83
N LEU A 126 -0.36 8.68 6.45
CA LEU A 126 -1.46 7.74 6.32
C LEU A 126 -2.35 7.75 7.56
N PRO A 127 -3.65 7.46 7.43
CA PRO A 127 -4.61 7.54 8.53
C PRO A 127 -4.60 6.34 9.48
N ILE A 128 -3.74 5.36 9.25
CA ILE A 128 -3.69 4.11 10.01
C ILE A 128 -2.28 3.83 10.51
N PRO A 129 -2.13 3.02 11.58
CA PRO A 129 -0.83 2.49 11.95
C PRO A 129 -0.26 1.62 10.84
N THR A 130 1.04 1.71 10.63
CA THR A 130 1.77 0.98 9.60
C THR A 130 3.01 0.32 10.19
N LYS A 131 3.47 -0.73 9.53
CA LYS A 131 4.69 -1.46 9.89
C LYS A 131 5.55 -1.64 8.65
N VAL A 132 6.85 -1.43 8.81
CA VAL A 132 7.82 -1.74 7.77
C VAL A 132 8.17 -3.22 7.86
N ILE A 133 8.07 -3.93 6.75
CA ILE A 133 8.42 -5.33 6.64
C ILE A 133 9.47 -5.54 5.55
N ALA A 134 10.31 -6.56 5.73
CA ALA A 134 11.25 -7.00 4.71
C ALA A 134 10.71 -8.23 3.99
N ARG A 135 11.08 -8.40 2.74
CA ARG A 135 10.78 -9.61 2.00
C ARG A 135 11.52 -10.78 2.66
N HIS A 136 10.79 -11.84 2.95
CA HIS A 136 11.40 -13.07 3.43
C HIS A 136 12.15 -13.72 2.26
N THR A 137 13.45 -13.49 2.20
CA THR A 137 14.34 -14.26 1.34
C THR A 137 14.58 -15.58 2.06
N PRO A 138 14.26 -16.75 1.49
CA PRO A 138 14.70 -18.00 2.05
C PRO A 138 16.22 -17.91 2.23
N ILE A 139 16.69 -18.15 3.43
CA ILE A 139 18.13 -18.29 3.66
C ILE A 139 18.55 -19.45 2.77
N ALA A 140 19.37 -19.18 1.75
CA ALA A 140 20.03 -20.25 1.03
C ALA A 140 20.83 -21.01 2.08
N VAL A 141 20.40 -22.22 2.39
CA VAL A 141 21.19 -23.13 3.21
C VAL A 141 22.45 -23.34 2.41
N PRO A 142 23.65 -23.04 2.95
CA PRO A 142 24.88 -23.37 2.25
C PRO A 142 24.81 -24.88 1.97
N GLU A 143 24.98 -25.27 0.73
CA GLU A 143 25.21 -26.67 0.40
C GLU A 143 26.41 -27.06 1.26
N GLU A 144 26.19 -28.01 2.17
CA GLU A 144 27.26 -28.62 2.93
C GLU A 144 28.23 -29.16 1.88
N VAL A 145 29.43 -28.59 1.85
CA VAL A 145 30.55 -29.14 1.14
C VAL A 145 30.77 -30.52 1.79
N GLU A 146 30.36 -31.57 1.10
CA GLU A 146 30.78 -32.91 1.44
C GLU A 146 32.30 -32.91 1.37
N ASP A 147 32.91 -32.81 2.55
CA ASP A 147 34.32 -33.03 2.71
C ASP A 147 34.68 -34.42 2.21
N GLU A 148 35.39 -34.45 1.14
CA GLU A 148 36.16 -35.62 0.71
C GLU A 148 37.11 -36.03 1.84
N ALA A 149 36.63 -36.93 2.68
CA ALA A 149 37.48 -37.67 3.58
C ALA A 149 37.48 -39.12 3.15
N GLU A 150 38.15 -39.37 2.06
CA GLU A 150 38.66 -40.71 1.76
C GLU A 150 39.97 -40.57 0.95
N HIS A 151 41.05 -40.69 1.69
CA HIS A 151 42.23 -41.40 1.23
C HIS A 151 43.38 -41.22 2.25
N ALA A 152 43.38 -42.12 3.16
CA ALA A 152 44.64 -42.62 3.73
C ALA A 152 44.45 -44.07 4.17
#